data_ae7216f4503b01d24bb7414dc78a0af1
#
_entry.id   ae7216f4503b01d24bb7414dc78a0af1
#
_cell.length_a   1.000
_cell.length_b   1.000
_cell.length_c   1.000
_cell.angle_alpha   90.00
_cell.angle_beta   90.00
_cell.angle_gamma   90.00
#
_symmetry.space_group_name_H-M   'P 1'
#
loop_
_entity.id
_entity.type
_entity.pdbx_description
1 polymer ?
#
loop_
_entity_poly.entity_id
_entity_poly.type
_entity_poly.pdbx_seq_one_letter_code
_entity_poly.pdbx_strand_id
1 'polypeptide(L)'
;MRLTLPFLVLLGACAGENPFTGVTSALTAPDRQRGAVELAVKAEFPQIIAQIDAGGGPALSAAFDAAGVPQEDRPARIIQLQRDASLYQSNPGALTQTLLVWGGGQMS
;
A
#
# COMPACT_ATOMS: atom_id res chain seq x y z
N MET A 1 -16.48 20.64 42.50
CA MET A 1 -16.15 20.27 42.19
C MET A 1 -15.55 19.76 41.77
N ARG A 2 -15.63 19.79 41.61
CA ARG A 2 -15.11 19.40 41.18
C ARG A 2 -14.66 18.75 40.55
N LEU A 3 -14.86 18.55 40.24
CA LEU A 3 -14.51 18.08 39.63
C LEU A 3 -13.86 17.64 39.09
N THR A 4 -13.83 17.84 39.23
CA THR A 4 -13.20 17.52 38.66
C THR A 4 -12.78 16.73 38.27
N LEU A 5 -13.02 16.41 38.06
CA LEU A 5 -12.69 15.80 37.54
C LEU A 5 -12.30 15.22 36.92
N PRO A 6 -12.41 15.22 36.85
CA PRO A 6 -12.09 14.50 36.20
C PRO A 6 -11.39 14.31 35.41
N PHE A 7 -11.48 14.77 35.17
CA PHE A 7 -10.75 14.71 34.30
C PHE A 7 -9.87 14.04 34.18
N LEU A 8 -9.86 14.20 34.32
CA LEU A 8 -8.91 13.76 34.28
C LEU A 8 -8.78 12.57 33.92
N VAL A 9 -9.32 12.30 33.94
CA VAL A 9 -9.41 11.20 33.72
C VAL A 9 -9.33 10.81 32.45
N LEU A 10 -9.78 11.35 31.88
CA LEU A 10 -9.77 11.17 30.66
C LEU A 10 -8.59 10.96 30.09
N LEU A 11 -7.99 11.48 30.37
CA LEU A 11 -6.81 11.39 29.97
C LEU A 11 -6.28 10.15 30.13
N GLY A 12 -6.62 9.61 30.93
CA GLY A 12 -6.10 8.34 31.14
C GLY A 12 -6.41 7.46 30.03
N ALA A 13 -7.49 7.68 29.50
CA ALA A 13 -7.89 6.88 28.41
C ALA A 13 -6.89 6.91 27.32
N CYS A 14 -6.35 8.02 27.10
CA CYS A 14 -5.39 8.10 26.09
C CYS A 14 -4.24 7.25 26.38
N ALA A 15 -3.86 7.19 27.59
CA ALA A 15 -2.75 6.40 27.94
C ALA A 15 -3.01 4.96 27.65
N GLY A 16 -4.21 4.57 27.80
CA GLY A 16 -4.52 3.18 27.61
C GLY A 16 -4.24 2.69 26.24
N GLU A 17 -4.23 3.55 25.30
CA GLU A 17 -4.03 3.09 23.95
C GLU A 17 -2.63 2.96 23.57
N ASN A 18 -1.77 3.47 24.34
CA ASN A 18 -0.40 3.53 23.95
C ASN A 18 0.29 2.25 23.62
N PRO A 19 0.08 1.15 24.30
CA PRO A 19 0.81 -0.05 23.95
C PRO A 19 0.55 -0.46 22.52
N PHE A 20 -0.67 -0.35 22.12
CA PHE A 20 -1.02 -0.71 20.79
C PHE A 20 -0.46 0.25 19.79
N THR A 21 -0.50 1.51 20.11
CA THR A 21 0.08 2.52 19.28
C THR A 21 1.56 2.29 19.10
N GLY A 22 2.23 1.88 20.14
CA GLY A 22 3.64 1.61 20.07
C GLY A 22 3.98 0.50 19.09
N VAL A 23 3.17 -0.54 19.09
CA VAL A 23 3.38 -1.61 18.16
C VAL A 23 3.23 -1.13 16.73
N THR A 24 2.22 -0.34 16.50
CA THR A 24 1.99 0.22 15.18
C THR A 24 3.16 1.09 14.77
N SER A 25 3.67 1.87 15.69
CA SER A 25 4.77 2.75 15.37
C SER A 25 6.04 2.02 15.02
N ALA A 26 6.15 0.78 15.40
CA ALA A 26 7.33 0.02 15.09
C ALA A 26 7.45 -0.24 13.60
N LEU A 27 6.34 -0.17 12.87
CA LEU A 27 6.39 -0.37 11.44
C LEU A 27 6.81 0.91 10.77
N THR A 28 7.77 0.81 9.87
CA THR A 28 8.20 1.97 9.12
C THR A 28 7.22 2.25 8.00
N ALA A 29 7.30 3.44 7.45
CA ALA A 29 6.45 3.79 6.33
C ALA A 29 6.65 2.84 5.14
N PRO A 30 7.89 2.46 4.78
CA PRO A 30 8.06 1.49 3.71
C PRO A 30 7.42 0.15 4.01
N ASP A 31 7.44 -0.29 5.27
CA ASP A 31 6.80 -1.55 5.62
C ASP A 31 5.30 -1.48 5.49
N ARG A 32 4.71 -0.36 5.90
CA ARG A 32 3.28 -0.18 5.76
C ARG A 32 2.88 -0.09 4.30
N GLN A 33 3.69 0.58 3.50
CA GLN A 33 3.43 0.70 2.09
C GLN A 33 3.50 -0.66 1.40
N ARG A 34 4.49 -1.46 1.75
CA ARG A 34 4.60 -2.80 1.19
C ARG A 34 3.36 -3.62 1.51
N GLY A 35 2.89 -3.55 2.76
CA GLY A 35 1.69 -4.28 3.14
C GLY A 35 0.47 -3.83 2.37
N ALA A 36 0.34 -2.52 2.15
CA ALA A 36 -0.79 -1.99 1.40
C ALA A 36 -0.76 -2.46 -0.05
N VAL A 37 0.42 -2.47 -0.65
CA VAL A 37 0.54 -2.93 -2.03
C VAL A 37 0.27 -4.43 -2.13
N GLU A 38 0.82 -5.21 -1.20
CA GLU A 38 0.56 -6.64 -1.18
C GLU A 38 -0.92 -6.93 -1.10
N LEU A 39 -1.60 -6.21 -0.23
CA LEU A 39 -3.02 -6.42 -0.05
C LEU A 39 -3.78 -6.07 -1.32
N ALA A 40 -3.47 -4.92 -1.91
CA ALA A 40 -4.15 -4.49 -3.14
C ALA A 40 -3.90 -5.48 -4.27
N VAL A 41 -2.67 -5.96 -4.40
CA VAL A 41 -2.33 -6.89 -5.47
C VAL A 41 -3.01 -8.22 -5.26
N LYS A 42 -2.94 -8.76 -4.04
CA LYS A 42 -3.49 -10.09 -3.80
C LYS A 42 -5.01 -10.11 -3.87
N ALA A 43 -5.64 -9.06 -3.38
CA ALA A 43 -7.09 -9.03 -3.35
C ALA A 43 -7.69 -9.01 -4.74
N GLU A 44 -7.00 -8.39 -5.69
CA GLU A 44 -7.55 -8.20 -7.03
C GLU A 44 -6.63 -8.72 -8.11
N PHE A 45 -5.80 -9.69 -7.79
CA PHE A 45 -4.77 -10.12 -8.71
C PHE A 45 -5.30 -10.49 -10.09
N PRO A 46 -6.33 -11.31 -10.23
CA PRO A 46 -6.83 -11.64 -11.56
C PRO A 46 -7.29 -10.41 -12.32
N GLN A 47 -7.92 -9.48 -11.63
CA GLN A 47 -8.37 -8.24 -12.27
C GLN A 47 -7.18 -7.41 -12.72
N ILE A 48 -6.16 -7.32 -11.87
CA ILE A 48 -4.99 -6.52 -12.21
C ILE A 48 -4.32 -7.08 -13.46
N ILE A 49 -4.18 -8.40 -13.54
CA ILE A 49 -3.55 -9.02 -14.69
C ILE A 49 -4.37 -8.73 -15.95
N ALA A 50 -5.68 -8.86 -15.87
CA ALA A 50 -6.54 -8.55 -17.01
C ALA A 50 -6.44 -7.09 -17.42
N GLN A 51 -6.31 -6.21 -16.44
CA GLN A 51 -6.24 -4.78 -16.73
C GLN A 51 -4.89 -4.36 -17.29
N ILE A 52 -3.82 -5.04 -16.90
CA ILE A 52 -2.54 -4.82 -17.55
C ILE A 52 -2.69 -5.10 -19.04
N ASP A 53 -3.29 -6.21 -19.36
CA ASP A 53 -3.49 -6.60 -20.74
C ASP A 53 -4.34 -5.59 -21.48
N ALA A 54 -5.34 -5.07 -20.81
CA ALA A 54 -6.27 -4.12 -21.41
C ALA A 54 -5.72 -2.69 -21.48
N GLY A 55 -4.61 -2.44 -20.83
CA GLY A 55 -4.02 -1.10 -20.87
C GLY A 55 -4.38 -0.24 -19.69
N GLY A 56 -4.99 -0.81 -18.67
CA GLY A 56 -5.32 -0.06 -17.45
C GLY A 56 -6.67 -0.44 -16.91
N GLY A 57 -6.96 0.02 -15.71
CA GLY A 57 -8.24 -0.22 -15.09
C GLY A 57 -8.21 0.13 -13.62
N PRO A 58 -9.37 0.05 -12.95
CA PRO A 58 -9.45 0.51 -11.56
C PRO A 58 -8.62 -0.31 -10.57
N ALA A 59 -8.55 -1.63 -10.75
CA ALA A 59 -7.77 -2.43 -9.82
C ALA A 59 -6.28 -2.15 -9.97
N LEU A 60 -5.82 -2.00 -11.21
CA LEU A 60 -4.43 -1.65 -11.46
C LEU A 60 -4.13 -0.25 -10.93
N SER A 61 -5.05 0.69 -11.14
CA SER A 61 -4.88 2.04 -10.61
C SER A 61 -4.79 2.05 -9.10
N ALA A 62 -5.60 1.24 -8.44
CA ALA A 62 -5.55 1.16 -6.98
C ALA A 62 -4.21 0.61 -6.51
N ALA A 63 -3.66 -0.35 -7.22
CA ALA A 63 -2.34 -0.88 -6.88
C ALA A 63 -1.26 0.17 -7.09
N PHE A 64 -1.34 0.92 -8.18
CA PHE A 64 -0.40 2.02 -8.40
C PHE A 64 -0.51 3.06 -7.29
N ASP A 65 -1.75 3.39 -6.88
CA ASP A 65 -1.97 4.36 -5.81
C ASP A 65 -1.33 3.88 -4.52
N ALA A 66 -1.54 2.62 -4.18
CA ALA A 66 -0.97 2.06 -2.96
C ALA A 66 0.54 2.12 -2.98
N ALA A 67 1.14 1.91 -4.14
CA ALA A 67 2.59 1.91 -4.28
C ALA A 67 3.17 3.31 -4.42
N GLY A 68 2.33 4.30 -4.70
CA GLY A 68 2.81 5.66 -4.89
C GLY A 68 3.45 5.91 -6.24
N VAL A 69 3.03 5.16 -7.25
CA VAL A 69 3.56 5.36 -8.59
C VAL A 69 3.01 6.67 -9.14
N PRO A 70 3.89 7.58 -9.58
CA PRO A 70 3.41 8.87 -10.09
C PRO A 70 2.46 8.71 -11.27
N GLN A 71 1.44 9.53 -11.30
CA GLN A 71 0.43 9.46 -12.33
C GLN A 71 1.02 9.58 -13.72
N GLU A 72 1.95 10.49 -13.88
CA GLU A 72 2.51 10.76 -15.20
C GLU A 72 3.35 9.62 -15.72
N ASP A 73 3.78 8.73 -14.85
CA ASP A 73 4.59 7.58 -15.27
C ASP A 73 3.76 6.37 -15.63
N ARG A 74 2.50 6.36 -15.24
CA ARG A 74 1.69 5.14 -15.34
C ARG A 74 1.52 4.61 -16.75
N PRO A 75 1.30 5.47 -17.75
CA PRO A 75 1.18 4.90 -19.09
C PRO A 75 2.40 4.12 -19.53
N ALA A 76 3.59 4.63 -19.25
CA ALA A 76 4.80 3.91 -19.61
C ALA A 76 4.98 2.65 -18.77
N ARG A 77 4.59 2.71 -17.48
CA ARG A 77 4.69 1.55 -16.63
C ARG A 77 3.75 0.42 -17.08
N ILE A 78 2.58 0.79 -17.54
CA ILE A 78 1.65 -0.22 -18.06
C ILE A 78 2.26 -0.92 -19.27
N ILE A 79 2.90 -0.18 -20.14
CA ILE A 79 3.55 -0.78 -21.29
C ILE A 79 4.64 -1.75 -20.84
N GLN A 80 5.40 -1.37 -19.82
CA GLN A 80 6.41 -2.26 -19.29
C GLN A 80 5.80 -3.53 -18.70
N LEU A 81 4.68 -3.39 -18.00
CA LEU A 81 4.00 -4.56 -17.44
C LEU A 81 3.49 -5.46 -18.55
N GLN A 82 2.99 -4.89 -19.62
CA GLN A 82 2.53 -5.68 -20.76
C GLN A 82 3.67 -6.44 -21.40
N ARG A 83 4.81 -5.79 -21.51
CA ARG A 83 5.97 -6.41 -22.13
C ARG A 83 6.47 -7.59 -21.31
N ASP A 84 6.41 -7.45 -19.99
CA ASP A 84 6.92 -8.48 -19.09
C ASP A 84 5.80 -9.29 -18.45
N ALA A 85 4.65 -9.35 -19.10
CA ALA A 85 3.46 -9.95 -18.48
C ALA A 85 3.71 -11.36 -17.97
N SER A 86 4.53 -12.12 -18.67
CA SER A 86 4.76 -13.49 -18.25
C SER A 86 5.44 -13.58 -16.88
N LEU A 87 6.13 -12.54 -16.46
CA LEU A 87 6.75 -12.53 -15.13
C LEU A 87 5.72 -12.39 -14.03
N TYR A 88 4.59 -11.79 -14.33
CA TYR A 88 3.64 -11.41 -13.30
C TYR A 88 2.39 -12.27 -13.27
N GLN A 89 2.10 -12.98 -14.34
CA GLN A 89 0.81 -13.65 -14.50
C GLN A 89 0.46 -14.62 -13.39
N SER A 90 1.46 -15.23 -12.78
CA SER A 90 1.22 -16.14 -11.67
C SER A 90 2.09 -15.82 -10.49
N ASN A 91 2.57 -14.58 -10.40
CA ASN A 91 3.52 -14.21 -9.37
C ASN A 91 3.17 -12.85 -8.78
N PRO A 92 2.17 -12.82 -7.88
CA PRO A 92 1.79 -11.55 -7.26
C PRO A 92 2.94 -10.91 -6.48
N GLY A 93 3.84 -11.72 -5.94
CA GLY A 93 4.98 -11.16 -5.24
C GLY A 93 5.90 -10.36 -6.14
N ALA A 94 6.14 -10.86 -7.33
CA ALA A 94 6.97 -10.13 -8.28
C ALA A 94 6.31 -8.82 -8.68
N LEU A 95 5.00 -8.85 -8.89
CA LEU A 95 4.29 -7.63 -9.23
C LEU A 95 4.36 -6.62 -8.10
N THR A 96 4.17 -7.08 -6.86
CA THR A 96 4.26 -6.21 -5.71
C THR A 96 5.62 -5.53 -5.63
N GLN A 97 6.69 -6.31 -5.79
CA GLN A 97 8.03 -5.74 -5.75
C GLN A 97 8.25 -4.70 -6.84
N THR A 98 7.81 -5.00 -8.03
CA THR A 98 7.96 -4.08 -9.14
C THR A 98 7.23 -2.77 -8.88
N LEU A 99 6.00 -2.85 -8.40
CA LEU A 99 5.24 -1.63 -8.11
C LEU A 99 5.91 -0.81 -7.01
N LEU A 100 6.46 -1.47 -6.00
CA LEU A 100 7.16 -0.76 -4.93
C LEU A 100 8.39 -0.05 -5.45
N VAL A 101 9.12 -0.69 -6.34
CA VAL A 101 10.28 -0.07 -6.95
C VAL A 101 9.85 1.19 -7.71
N TRP A 102 8.81 1.08 -8.50
CA TRP A 102 8.36 2.23 -9.28
C TRP A 102 7.79 3.34 -8.41
N GLY A 103 7.26 2.97 -7.27
CA GLY A 103 6.73 3.97 -6.34
C GLY A 103 7.79 4.74 -5.62
N GLY A 104 9.05 4.34 -5.78
CA GLY A 104 10.13 5.08 -5.17
C GLY A 104 10.35 4.79 -3.70
N GLY A 105 9.64 3.81 -3.18
CA GLY A 105 9.76 3.52 -1.77
C GLY A 105 11.14 3.08 -1.38
N GLN A 106 11.84 2.44 -2.29
CA GLN A 106 13.16 1.94 -2.00
C GLN A 106 14.24 2.95 -2.35
N MET A 107 13.84 4.07 -2.84
CA MET A 107 14.81 5.06 -3.24
C MET A 107 15.47 5.71 -2.08
N SER A 108 14.91 5.63 -0.96
CA SER A 108 15.50 6.29 0.19
C SER A 108 16.69 5.59 0.72
#